data_40e5678c40fa29e4d9006dfdc6aee010
#
_entry.id   40e5678c40fa29e4d9006dfdc6aee010
#
_cell.length_a   1.000
_cell.length_b   1.000
_cell.length_c   1.000
_cell.angle_alpha   90.00
_cell.angle_beta   90.00
_cell.angle_gamma   90.00
#
_symmetry.space_group_name_H-M   'P 1'
#
loop_
_entity.id
_entity.type
_entity.pdbx_description
1 polymer ?
#
loop_
_entity_poly.entity_id
_entity_poly.type
_entity_poly.pdbx_seq_one_letter_code
_entity_poly.pdbx_strand_id
1 'polypeptide(L)'
;MTRFIATWFYSGLLRPAPGTWGSLASLPFIYLTLIWSWGIWHLIITSLFIFLLGWWATHNETKDKDEHDPSEIVIDEVLGQLITFSPIYFMISYNYTSISYLSYTMNFNVFDINHSVGLITIFLVAFGLFRLFDILKPWPISWADNKSTPIGVMLDDVFAGIISAIILSGFLIIGYFL
;
A
#
# COMPACT_ATOMS: atom_id res chain seq x y z
N MET A 1 -16.07 -12.62 10.84
CA MET A 1 -15.89 -11.39 10.02
C MET A 1 -14.51 -10.78 10.23
N THR A 2 -14.01 -10.68 11.46
CA THR A 2 -12.69 -10.13 11.76
C THR A 2 -11.56 -10.79 10.99
N ARG A 3 -11.50 -12.14 10.97
CA ARG A 3 -10.52 -12.91 10.22
C ARG A 3 -10.52 -12.59 8.71
N PHE A 4 -11.69 -12.47 8.10
CA PHE A 4 -11.83 -12.11 6.68
C PHE A 4 -11.22 -10.74 6.36
N ILE A 5 -11.37 -9.77 7.28
CA ILE A 5 -10.83 -8.43 7.18
C ILE A 5 -9.33 -8.45 7.45
N ALA A 6 -8.89 -9.03 8.58
CA ALA A 6 -7.49 -9.07 8.98
C ALA A 6 -6.61 -9.78 7.95
N THR A 7 -7.12 -10.85 7.32
CA THR A 7 -6.41 -11.61 6.29
C THR A 7 -6.64 -11.09 4.86
N TRP A 8 -7.25 -9.92 4.70
CA TRP A 8 -7.59 -9.32 3.42
C TRP A 8 -8.17 -10.32 2.43
N PHE A 9 -9.44 -10.66 2.64
CA PHE A 9 -10.16 -11.66 1.81
C PHE A 9 -9.47 -13.04 1.73
N TYR A 10 -8.84 -13.47 2.84
CA TYR A 10 -8.09 -14.71 2.98
C TYR A 10 -6.77 -14.77 2.19
N SER A 11 -6.31 -13.68 1.57
CA SER A 11 -5.00 -13.65 0.88
C SER A 11 -3.83 -13.91 1.84
N GLY A 12 -3.92 -13.46 3.09
CA GLY A 12 -2.94 -13.73 4.14
C GLY A 12 -2.84 -15.21 4.55
N LEU A 13 -3.74 -16.08 4.11
CA LEU A 13 -3.62 -17.52 4.35
C LEU A 13 -2.76 -18.25 3.30
N LEU A 14 -2.38 -17.56 2.23
CA LEU A 14 -1.57 -18.14 1.16
C LEU A 14 -0.11 -18.31 1.62
N ARG A 15 0.45 -19.49 1.38
CA ARG A 15 1.84 -19.85 1.71
C ARG A 15 2.68 -19.86 0.42
N PRO A 16 4.00 -19.59 0.46
CA PRO A 16 4.85 -19.52 1.67
C PRO A 16 4.99 -18.14 2.30
N ALA A 17 4.55 -17.05 1.69
CA ALA A 17 4.79 -15.67 2.12
C ALA A 17 3.48 -14.88 2.23
N PRO A 18 2.70 -15.00 3.35
CA PRO A 18 1.39 -14.38 3.50
C PRO A 18 1.39 -12.88 3.22
N GLY A 19 2.31 -12.11 3.81
CA GLY A 19 2.42 -10.68 3.60
C GLY A 19 2.67 -10.28 2.13
N THR A 20 3.47 -11.07 1.40
CA THR A 20 3.65 -10.84 -0.05
C THR A 20 2.34 -11.04 -0.81
N TRP A 21 1.56 -12.07 -0.46
CA TRP A 21 0.25 -12.31 -1.06
C TRP A 21 -0.77 -11.23 -0.66
N GLY A 22 -0.74 -10.77 0.60
CA GLY A 22 -1.55 -9.65 1.08
C GLY A 22 -1.27 -8.36 0.31
N SER A 23 0.00 -7.99 0.23
CA SER A 23 0.44 -6.80 -0.53
C SER A 23 0.09 -6.92 -2.01
N LEU A 24 0.26 -8.09 -2.63
CA LEU A 24 -0.10 -8.31 -4.04
C LEU A 24 -1.62 -8.21 -4.25
N ALA A 25 -2.40 -8.80 -3.35
CA ALA A 25 -3.87 -8.76 -3.39
C ALA A 25 -4.44 -7.36 -3.15
N SER A 26 -3.67 -6.42 -2.58
CA SER A 26 -4.06 -5.03 -2.44
C SER A 26 -4.00 -4.23 -3.75
N LEU A 27 -3.16 -4.64 -4.72
CA LEU A 27 -2.93 -3.88 -5.96
C LEU A 27 -4.18 -3.68 -6.81
N PRO A 28 -5.05 -4.69 -7.04
CA PRO A 28 -6.31 -4.48 -7.73
C PRO A 28 -7.23 -3.47 -7.01
N PHE A 29 -7.27 -3.52 -5.67
CA PHE A 29 -8.03 -2.56 -4.88
C PHE A 29 -7.46 -1.14 -5.05
N ILE A 30 -6.14 -0.96 -4.94
CA ILE A 30 -5.46 0.32 -5.16
C ILE A 30 -5.75 0.84 -6.57
N TYR A 31 -5.68 0.00 -7.59
CA TYR A 31 -6.01 0.38 -8.96
C TYR A 31 -7.44 0.92 -9.07
N LEU A 32 -8.43 0.24 -8.49
CA LEU A 32 -9.83 0.69 -8.47
C LEU A 32 -9.98 2.03 -7.73
N THR A 33 -9.31 2.21 -6.59
CA THR A 33 -9.35 3.47 -5.84
C THR A 33 -8.69 4.62 -6.60
N LEU A 34 -7.66 4.36 -7.41
CA LEU A 34 -7.04 5.35 -8.30
C LEU A 34 -7.98 5.78 -9.43
N ILE A 35 -8.68 4.84 -10.08
CA ILE A 35 -9.61 5.14 -11.18
C ILE A 35 -10.75 6.06 -10.70
N TRP A 36 -11.29 5.82 -9.49
CA TRP A 36 -12.39 6.58 -8.90
C TRP A 36 -11.92 7.65 -7.92
N SER A 37 -10.63 7.97 -7.93
CA SER A 37 -10.03 8.86 -6.96
C SER A 37 -10.52 10.31 -7.11
N TRP A 38 -10.81 10.91 -5.97
CA TRP A 38 -10.92 12.36 -5.80
C TRP A 38 -9.59 12.96 -5.31
N GLY A 39 -8.49 12.31 -5.64
CA GLY A 39 -7.16 12.72 -5.27
C GLY A 39 -6.79 12.39 -3.82
N ILE A 40 -5.98 13.26 -3.20
CA ILE A 40 -5.38 13.03 -1.88
C ILE A 40 -6.44 12.84 -0.77
N TRP A 41 -7.59 13.48 -0.88
CA TRP A 41 -8.66 13.32 0.11
C TRP A 41 -9.24 11.91 0.11
N HIS A 42 -9.37 11.31 -1.07
CA HIS A 42 -9.78 9.91 -1.19
C HIS A 42 -8.78 9.00 -0.48
N LEU A 43 -7.48 9.19 -0.73
CA LEU A 43 -6.42 8.42 -0.05
C LEU A 43 -6.53 8.55 1.48
N ILE A 44 -6.63 9.79 2.00
CA ILE A 44 -6.67 10.04 3.45
C ILE A 44 -7.87 9.32 4.09
N ILE A 45 -9.06 9.47 3.51
CA ILE A 45 -10.29 8.86 4.04
C ILE A 45 -10.19 7.34 3.98
N THR A 46 -9.73 6.79 2.85
CA THR A 46 -9.60 5.33 2.67
C THR A 46 -8.55 4.74 3.60
N SER A 47 -7.39 5.41 3.74
CA SER A 47 -6.32 4.97 4.64
C SER A 47 -6.77 5.01 6.11
N LEU A 48 -7.47 6.07 6.53
CA LEU A 48 -8.02 6.15 7.87
C LEU A 48 -9.05 5.04 8.14
N PHE A 49 -9.92 4.79 7.17
CA PHE A 49 -10.91 3.72 7.26
C PHE A 49 -10.25 2.34 7.38
N ILE A 50 -9.27 2.04 6.52
CA ILE A 50 -8.53 0.77 6.56
C ILE A 50 -7.74 0.66 7.87
N PHE A 51 -7.12 1.75 8.34
CA PHE A 51 -6.39 1.76 9.62
C PHE A 51 -7.31 1.38 10.80
N LEU A 52 -8.46 2.04 10.92
CA LEU A 52 -9.40 1.78 12.01
C LEU A 52 -9.99 0.36 11.94
N LEU A 53 -10.34 -0.07 10.72
CA LEU A 53 -10.87 -1.40 10.48
C LEU A 53 -9.82 -2.49 10.73
N GLY A 54 -8.59 -2.26 10.28
CA GLY A 54 -7.45 -3.16 10.49
C GLY A 54 -7.07 -3.26 11.96
N TRP A 55 -6.94 -2.13 12.65
CA TRP A 55 -6.71 -2.12 14.09
C TRP A 55 -7.77 -2.92 14.86
N TRP A 56 -9.06 -2.68 14.56
CA TRP A 56 -10.15 -3.42 15.20
C TRP A 56 -10.08 -4.92 14.88
N ALA A 57 -9.83 -5.29 13.63
CA ALA A 57 -9.75 -6.69 13.22
C ALA A 57 -8.53 -7.40 13.84
N THR A 58 -7.35 -6.78 13.80
CA THR A 58 -6.12 -7.29 14.42
C THR A 58 -6.28 -7.46 15.92
N HIS A 59 -6.85 -6.46 16.61
CA HIS A 59 -7.12 -6.56 18.04
C HIS A 59 -8.00 -7.78 18.39
N ASN A 60 -9.07 -8.01 17.63
CA ASN A 60 -9.97 -9.14 17.89
C ASN A 60 -9.36 -10.50 17.54
N GLU A 61 -8.46 -10.55 16.55
CA GLU A 61 -7.80 -11.80 16.15
C GLU A 61 -6.61 -12.15 17.05
N THR A 62 -6.04 -11.17 17.79
CA THR A 62 -4.84 -11.38 18.62
C THR A 62 -5.12 -11.38 20.13
N LYS A 63 -6.26 -10.86 20.60
CA LYS A 63 -6.55 -10.65 22.03
C LYS A 63 -6.44 -11.91 22.92
N ASP A 64 -6.70 -13.09 22.36
CA ASP A 64 -6.68 -14.38 23.05
C ASP A 64 -5.48 -15.25 22.62
N LYS A 65 -4.47 -14.66 21.94
CA LYS A 65 -3.27 -15.34 21.46
C LYS A 65 -2.02 -14.76 22.13
N ASP A 66 -1.02 -15.61 22.33
CA ASP A 66 0.31 -15.17 22.81
C ASP A 66 1.08 -14.42 21.69
N GLU A 67 0.77 -14.69 20.42
CA GLU A 67 1.37 -14.06 19.25
C GLU A 67 0.63 -12.77 18.92
N HIS A 68 1.33 -11.64 18.99
CA HIS A 68 0.78 -10.31 18.75
C HIS A 68 0.66 -9.95 17.27
N ASP A 69 1.48 -10.58 16.42
CA ASP A 69 1.55 -10.37 14.99
C ASP A 69 1.56 -11.70 14.23
N PRO A 70 0.42 -12.40 14.14
CA PRO A 70 0.31 -13.60 13.32
C PRO A 70 0.53 -13.27 11.85
N SER A 71 1.42 -13.99 11.19
CA SER A 71 1.80 -13.77 9.78
C SER A 71 0.65 -13.85 8.78
N GLU A 72 -0.53 -14.28 9.18
CA GLU A 72 -1.76 -14.33 8.38
C GLU A 72 -2.54 -13.01 8.40
N ILE A 73 -2.23 -12.10 9.33
CA ILE A 73 -2.77 -10.74 9.34
C ILE A 73 -1.97 -9.96 8.31
N VAL A 74 -2.66 -9.37 7.35
CA VAL A 74 -2.06 -8.66 6.19
C VAL A 74 -2.82 -7.38 5.82
N ILE A 75 -3.76 -6.95 6.67
CA ILE A 75 -4.50 -5.70 6.47
C ILE A 75 -3.62 -4.46 6.63
N ASP A 76 -2.57 -4.54 7.41
CA ASP A 76 -1.51 -3.56 7.61
C ASP A 76 -0.69 -3.38 6.33
N GLU A 77 -0.29 -4.48 5.67
CA GLU A 77 0.39 -4.41 4.37
C GLU A 77 -0.50 -3.77 3.28
N VAL A 78 -1.81 -4.01 3.33
CA VAL A 78 -2.76 -3.34 2.42
C VAL A 78 -2.75 -1.83 2.65
N LEU A 79 -2.74 -1.40 3.91
CA LEU A 79 -2.66 0.02 4.26
C LEU A 79 -1.32 0.64 3.83
N GLY A 80 -0.21 0.00 4.18
CA GLY A 80 1.14 0.47 3.84
C GLY A 80 1.34 0.55 2.33
N GLN A 81 0.87 -0.46 1.60
CA GLN A 81 0.89 -0.46 0.15
C GLN A 81 0.04 0.68 -0.44
N LEU A 82 -1.16 0.96 0.09
CA LEU A 82 -2.00 2.08 -0.33
C LEU A 82 -1.30 3.43 -0.10
N ILE A 83 -0.67 3.62 1.07
CA ILE A 83 0.09 4.85 1.39
C ILE A 83 1.26 5.04 0.44
N THR A 84 1.92 3.98 0.00
CA THR A 84 3.02 4.04 -0.98
C THR A 84 2.59 4.73 -2.28
N PHE A 85 1.32 4.63 -2.68
CA PHE A 85 0.78 5.31 -3.87
C PHE A 85 0.40 6.77 -3.64
N SER A 86 0.61 7.34 -2.46
CA SER A 86 0.24 8.73 -2.15
C SER A 86 0.77 9.78 -3.13
N PRO A 87 1.96 9.67 -3.77
CA PRO A 87 2.41 10.63 -4.76
C PRO A 87 1.48 10.71 -5.98
N ILE A 88 0.92 9.57 -6.40
CA ILE A 88 0.00 9.51 -7.54
C ILE A 88 -1.33 10.19 -7.19
N TYR A 89 -1.87 9.95 -5.99
CA TYR A 89 -3.09 10.65 -5.51
C TYR A 89 -2.87 12.16 -5.38
N PHE A 90 -1.66 12.57 -4.96
CA PHE A 90 -1.29 13.98 -4.91
C PHE A 90 -1.27 14.60 -6.32
N MET A 91 -0.66 13.94 -7.30
CA MET A 91 -0.64 14.40 -8.68
C MET A 91 -2.06 14.53 -9.26
N ILE A 92 -2.95 13.59 -8.98
CA ILE A 92 -4.36 13.66 -9.39
C ILE A 92 -5.06 14.87 -8.76
N SER A 93 -4.81 15.17 -7.47
CA SER A 93 -5.45 16.28 -6.75
C SER A 93 -5.15 17.65 -7.33
N TYR A 94 -3.95 17.83 -7.87
CA TYR A 94 -3.51 19.11 -8.41
C TYR A 94 -3.65 19.20 -9.93
N ASN A 95 -4.46 18.32 -10.54
CA ASN A 95 -4.66 18.25 -12.00
C ASN A 95 -3.33 18.13 -12.78
N TYR A 96 -2.24 17.77 -12.13
CA TYR A 96 -1.00 17.47 -12.83
C TYR A 96 -1.18 16.24 -13.72
N THR A 97 -2.17 15.38 -13.36
CA THR A 97 -2.53 14.25 -14.20
C THR A 97 -3.95 13.74 -13.87
N SER A 98 -4.79 13.54 -14.88
CA SER A 98 -5.79 12.45 -14.84
C SER A 98 -5.04 11.12 -15.06
N ILE A 99 -5.60 9.97 -14.65
CA ILE A 99 -4.99 8.67 -15.00
C ILE A 99 -4.80 8.54 -16.52
N SER A 100 -5.73 9.11 -17.31
CA SER A 100 -5.58 9.24 -18.75
C SER A 100 -4.42 10.16 -19.16
N TYR A 101 -4.08 11.17 -18.37
CA TYR A 101 -2.96 12.07 -18.65
C TYR A 101 -1.64 11.51 -18.13
N LEU A 102 -1.62 10.82 -16.98
CA LEU A 102 -0.47 10.04 -16.52
C LEU A 102 -0.15 8.97 -17.57
N SER A 103 -1.18 8.36 -18.15
CA SER A 103 -1.01 7.47 -19.29
C SER A 103 -0.47 8.20 -20.52
N TYR A 104 -0.78 9.44 -20.79
CA TYR A 104 -0.37 10.19 -21.98
C TYR A 104 1.01 10.85 -21.83
N THR A 105 1.33 11.50 -20.71
CA THR A 105 2.61 12.20 -20.51
C THR A 105 3.77 11.28 -20.22
N MET A 106 3.50 10.10 -19.65
CA MET A 106 4.49 9.03 -19.55
C MET A 106 4.43 8.08 -20.75
N ASN A 107 3.75 8.50 -21.85
CA ASN A 107 3.51 7.63 -23.00
C ASN A 107 2.65 6.39 -22.62
N PHE A 108 1.70 6.52 -21.69
CA PHE A 108 0.88 5.43 -21.15
C PHE A 108 -0.56 5.42 -21.69
N ASN A 109 -0.84 4.91 -22.84
CA ASN A 109 -2.20 4.50 -23.21
C ASN A 109 -2.51 3.11 -22.65
N VAL A 110 -3.57 3.00 -21.85
CA VAL A 110 -3.97 1.71 -21.24
C VAL A 110 -4.26 0.63 -22.31
N PHE A 111 -4.47 1.02 -23.56
CA PHE A 111 -4.69 0.13 -24.71
C PHE A 111 -3.51 0.06 -25.70
N ASP A 112 -2.45 0.83 -25.46
CA ASP A 112 -1.21 0.73 -26.26
C ASP A 112 -0.16 -0.01 -25.45
N ILE A 113 0.44 -1.05 -25.99
CA ILE A 113 1.39 -1.96 -25.31
C ILE A 113 2.53 -1.18 -24.64
N ASN A 114 2.97 -0.08 -25.22
CA ASN A 114 4.02 0.77 -24.65
C ASN A 114 3.57 1.54 -23.41
N HIS A 115 2.27 1.79 -23.23
CA HIS A 115 1.68 2.55 -22.14
C HIS A 115 1.31 1.68 -20.94
N SER A 116 0.86 0.44 -21.18
CA SER A 116 0.64 -0.53 -20.10
C SER A 116 1.94 -0.88 -19.39
N VAL A 117 3.08 -0.87 -20.09
CA VAL A 117 4.40 -1.10 -19.49
C VAL A 117 4.70 -0.12 -18.36
N GLY A 118 4.39 1.13 -18.50
CA GLY A 118 4.78 2.08 -17.47
C GLY A 118 3.83 2.08 -16.26
N LEU A 119 2.49 1.91 -16.42
CA LEU A 119 1.61 1.71 -15.26
C LEU A 119 2.04 0.46 -14.47
N ILE A 120 2.29 -0.64 -15.17
CA ILE A 120 2.81 -1.87 -14.57
C ILE A 120 4.15 -1.59 -13.86
N THR A 121 5.05 -0.83 -14.48
CA THR A 121 6.34 -0.47 -13.88
C THR A 121 6.17 0.31 -12.59
N ILE A 122 5.28 1.31 -12.55
CA ILE A 122 4.97 2.06 -11.33
C ILE A 122 4.43 1.13 -10.23
N PHE A 123 3.50 0.23 -10.57
CA PHE A 123 2.96 -0.72 -9.62
C PHE A 123 4.02 -1.69 -9.11
N LEU A 124 4.91 -2.19 -9.97
CA LEU A 124 6.01 -3.07 -9.58
C LEU A 124 7.04 -2.36 -8.71
N VAL A 125 7.41 -1.12 -9.06
CA VAL A 125 8.35 -0.30 -8.26
C VAL A 125 7.74 0.01 -6.90
N ALA A 126 6.48 0.47 -6.85
CA ALA A 126 5.79 0.76 -5.59
C ALA A 126 5.66 -0.49 -4.71
N PHE A 127 5.28 -1.63 -5.29
CA PHE A 127 5.22 -2.91 -4.60
C PHE A 127 6.60 -3.32 -4.07
N GLY A 128 7.63 -3.26 -4.91
CA GLY A 128 8.99 -3.64 -4.52
C GLY A 128 9.57 -2.74 -3.42
N LEU A 129 9.36 -1.43 -3.49
CA LEU A 129 9.79 -0.48 -2.46
C LEU A 129 9.11 -0.77 -1.13
N PHE A 130 7.78 -0.90 -1.14
CA PHE A 130 7.05 -1.21 0.08
C PHE A 130 7.57 -2.51 0.72
N ARG A 131 7.63 -3.62 -0.04
CA ARG A 131 8.12 -4.90 0.48
C ARG A 131 9.57 -4.85 0.95
N LEU A 132 10.42 -4.06 0.29
CA LEU A 132 11.80 -3.87 0.71
C LEU A 132 11.87 -3.27 2.13
N PHE A 133 11.14 -2.18 2.38
CA PHE A 133 11.17 -1.50 3.67
C PHE A 133 10.43 -2.25 4.77
N ASP A 134 9.33 -2.90 4.44
CA ASP A 134 8.59 -3.77 5.34
C ASP A 134 9.45 -4.97 5.81
N ILE A 135 10.25 -5.57 4.93
CA ILE A 135 11.13 -6.70 5.30
C ILE A 135 12.39 -6.22 6.04
N LEU A 136 13.03 -5.14 5.58
CA LEU A 136 14.28 -4.64 6.17
C LEU A 136 14.06 -3.90 7.49
N LYS A 137 12.88 -3.35 7.69
CA LYS A 137 12.45 -2.63 8.90
C LYS A 137 13.50 -1.63 9.45
N PRO A 138 14.07 -0.71 8.62
CA PRO A 138 14.97 0.31 9.15
C PRO A 138 14.22 1.21 10.15
N TRP A 139 14.95 1.95 10.99
CA TRP A 139 14.29 2.96 11.82
C TRP A 139 13.60 4.04 10.95
N PRO A 140 12.35 4.45 11.19
CA PRO A 140 11.50 4.23 12.39
C PRO A 140 10.60 2.99 12.32
N ILE A 141 10.60 2.19 11.25
CA ILE A 141 9.75 1.01 11.09
C ILE A 141 10.01 0.01 12.23
N SER A 142 11.28 -0.31 12.50
CA SER A 142 11.66 -1.21 13.58
C SER A 142 11.19 -0.74 14.96
N TRP A 143 11.09 0.56 15.18
CA TRP A 143 10.54 1.11 16.43
C TRP A 143 9.04 0.81 16.58
N ALA A 144 8.26 0.87 15.49
CA ALA A 144 6.85 0.53 15.51
C ALA A 144 6.64 -0.99 15.66
N ASP A 145 7.38 -1.78 14.91
CA ASP A 145 7.38 -3.25 14.92
C ASP A 145 7.67 -3.82 16.33
N ASN A 146 8.59 -3.22 17.08
CA ASN A 146 8.88 -3.62 18.46
C ASN A 146 7.75 -3.33 19.47
N LYS A 147 6.64 -2.71 19.03
CA LYS A 147 5.46 -2.51 19.87
C LYS A 147 4.54 -3.71 19.78
N SER A 148 4.55 -4.56 20.78
CA SER A 148 3.66 -5.73 20.89
C SER A 148 2.19 -5.34 21.09
N THR A 149 1.65 -4.53 20.18
CA THR A 149 0.27 -4.03 20.24
C THR A 149 -0.34 -4.01 18.84
N PRO A 150 -1.66 -4.17 18.68
CA PRO A 150 -2.33 -4.07 17.39
C PRO A 150 -2.10 -2.74 16.65
N ILE A 151 -1.83 -1.65 17.40
CA ILE A 151 -1.43 -0.37 16.80
C ILE A 151 0.00 -0.45 16.27
N GLY A 152 0.91 -1.14 16.95
CA GLY A 152 2.28 -1.36 16.49
C GLY A 152 2.31 -2.05 15.14
N VAL A 153 1.57 -3.16 15.02
CA VAL A 153 1.39 -3.93 13.77
C VAL A 153 0.90 -3.06 12.62
N MET A 154 -0.03 -2.14 12.87
CA MET A 154 -0.50 -1.22 11.82
C MET A 154 0.49 -0.11 11.49
N LEU A 155 1.29 0.35 12.47
CA LEU A 155 2.15 1.52 12.32
C LEU A 155 3.46 1.22 11.60
N ASP A 156 4.03 0.03 11.73
CA ASP A 156 5.26 -0.32 11.04
C ASP A 156 5.06 -0.28 9.52
N ASP A 157 3.95 -0.79 9.01
CA ASP A 157 3.59 -0.73 7.60
C ASP A 157 3.19 0.67 7.13
N VAL A 158 2.57 1.48 8.00
CA VAL A 158 2.36 2.91 7.71
C VAL A 158 3.71 3.61 7.48
N PHE A 159 4.71 3.38 8.34
CA PHE A 159 6.04 3.97 8.15
C PHE A 159 6.76 3.41 6.92
N ALA A 160 6.65 2.11 6.65
CA ALA A 160 7.18 1.50 5.43
C ALA A 160 6.56 2.14 4.18
N GLY A 161 5.24 2.34 4.19
CA GLY A 161 4.50 3.00 3.13
C GLY A 161 4.93 4.46 2.92
N ILE A 162 5.11 5.24 3.99
CA ILE A 162 5.56 6.64 3.91
C ILE A 162 6.97 6.74 3.31
N ILE A 163 7.92 5.92 3.78
CA ILE A 163 9.30 5.93 3.24
C ILE A 163 9.29 5.54 1.77
N SER A 164 8.53 4.51 1.41
CA SER A 164 8.36 4.06 0.03
C SER A 164 7.76 5.14 -0.87
N ALA A 165 6.76 5.87 -0.37
CA ALA A 165 6.14 6.99 -1.07
C ALA A 165 7.11 8.15 -1.34
N ILE A 166 7.98 8.47 -0.39
CA ILE A 166 9.02 9.50 -0.57
C ILE A 166 9.97 9.12 -1.69
N ILE A 167 10.42 7.86 -1.72
CA ILE A 167 11.33 7.37 -2.76
C ILE A 167 10.62 7.28 -4.10
N LEU A 168 9.37 6.79 -4.13
CA LEU A 168 8.56 6.75 -5.35
C LEU A 168 8.35 8.16 -5.92
N SER A 169 8.15 9.17 -5.06
CA SER A 169 8.08 10.58 -5.49
C SER A 169 9.33 11.01 -6.25
N GLY A 170 10.51 10.63 -5.77
CA GLY A 170 11.78 10.90 -6.45
C GLY A 170 11.84 10.25 -7.85
N PHE A 171 11.42 9.00 -7.98
CA PHE A 171 11.34 8.33 -9.29
C PHE A 171 10.39 9.01 -10.25
N LEU A 172 9.20 9.42 -9.77
CA LEU A 172 8.21 10.10 -10.59
C LEU A 172 8.70 11.49 -11.07
N ILE A 173 9.39 12.24 -10.21
CA ILE A 173 9.98 13.53 -10.55
C ILE A 173 11.08 13.35 -11.60
N ILE A 174 12.01 12.41 -11.43
CA ILE A 174 13.07 12.14 -12.39
C ILE A 174 12.48 11.72 -13.74
N GLY A 175 11.49 10.84 -13.75
CA GLY A 175 10.82 10.39 -14.98
C GLY A 175 10.02 11.51 -15.67
N TYR A 176 9.64 12.58 -14.97
CA TYR A 176 8.98 13.74 -15.57
C TYR A 176 9.97 14.68 -16.30
N PHE A 177 11.23 14.73 -15.87
CA PHE A 177 12.25 15.61 -16.44
C PHE A 177 13.13 14.93 -17.52
N LEU A 178 13.04 13.61 -17.71
CA LEU A 178 13.72 12.85 -18.75
C LEU A 178 12.80 12.59 -19.95
#